data_6a8c299a9879095d14fdcffb1f2c194a
#
_entry.id   6a8c299a9879095d14fdcffb1f2c194a
#
_cell.length_a   1.000
_cell.length_b   1.000
_cell.length_c   1.000
_cell.angle_alpha   90.00
_cell.angle_beta   90.00
_cell.angle_gamma   90.00
#
_symmetry.space_group_name_H-M   'P 1'
#
loop_
_entity.id
_entity.type
_entity.pdbx_description
1 polymer ?
#
loop_
_entity_poly.entity_id
_entity_poly.type
_entity_poly.pdbx_seq_one_letter_code
_entity_poly.pdbx_strand_id
1 'polypeptide(L)'
;MSIRIKHAYKKHNTWVYRRVYPKPLQGLLGSALKQSLKTGDATQAKTRVAELNQTFTTIIKEAQAHALATSNTAPATAAQGPRLAVGRPRYQRARLVGERLVAELALAYLAETSERLRPGSYKSVRFALSLLTSHLGKHAVGDLSLSHGKEVLGYITQLSPNVRKYRQGKDAGLADLAGLSVASEGITLAPQTQARILKQMSQFLDWCVGEGELGTNPWEALKVKDRPEVHPH
;
A
#
# COMPACT_ATOMS: atom_id res chain seq x y z
N MET A 1 18.35 28.94 22.88
CA MET A 1 16.95 29.30 22.57
C MET A 1 16.39 28.31 21.55
N SER A 2 15.25 27.66 21.85
CA SER A 2 14.60 26.73 20.92
C SER A 2 13.78 27.51 19.90
N ILE A 3 14.19 27.48 18.63
CA ILE A 3 13.47 28.15 17.53
C ILE A 3 12.20 27.35 17.23
N ARG A 4 11.03 27.96 17.39
CA ARG A 4 9.73 27.39 17.02
C ARG A 4 9.31 27.87 15.64
N ILE A 5 9.08 26.94 14.71
CA ILE A 5 8.55 27.23 13.36
C ILE A 5 7.14 26.66 13.28
N LYS A 6 6.15 27.49 12.93
CA LYS A 6 4.75 27.07 12.79
C LYS A 6 4.61 25.99 11.73
N HIS A 7 3.92 24.89 12.05
CA HIS A 7 3.74 23.71 11.17
C HIS A 7 5.02 22.94 10.85
N ALA A 8 6.13 23.15 11.57
CA ALA A 8 7.33 22.35 11.40
C ALA A 8 7.91 21.93 12.77
N TYR A 9 8.54 20.75 12.79
CA TYR A 9 9.25 20.22 13.95
C TYR A 9 10.58 19.62 13.52
N LYS A 10 11.55 19.60 14.42
CA LYS A 10 12.86 19.01 14.16
C LYS A 10 12.82 17.51 14.49
N LYS A 11 13.17 16.68 13.53
CA LYS A 11 13.35 15.25 13.71
C LYS A 11 14.79 14.88 13.34
N HIS A 12 15.53 14.37 14.32
CA HIS A 12 16.99 14.23 14.23
C HIS A 12 17.62 15.59 13.90
N ASN A 13 18.36 15.70 12.82
CA ASN A 13 18.96 16.99 12.41
C ASN A 13 18.23 17.66 11.23
N THR A 14 16.99 17.26 10.93
CA THR A 14 16.24 17.77 9.77
C THR A 14 14.88 18.31 10.19
N TRP A 15 14.47 19.46 9.63
CA TRP A 15 13.13 19.99 9.81
C TRP A 15 12.10 19.24 8.98
N VAL A 16 10.93 18.98 9.56
CA VAL A 16 9.80 18.28 8.91
C VAL A 16 8.57 19.15 9.02
N TYR A 17 7.96 19.47 7.88
CA TYR A 17 6.65 20.12 7.80
C TYR A 17 5.54 19.15 8.09
N ARG A 18 4.54 19.56 8.90
CA ARG A 18 3.31 18.80 9.14
C ARG A 18 2.15 19.73 9.37
N ARG A 19 1.14 19.64 8.51
CA ARG A 19 -0.10 20.40 8.66
C ARG A 19 -1.30 19.49 8.40
N VAL A 20 -2.26 19.47 9.35
CA VAL A 20 -3.45 18.61 9.29
C VAL A 20 -4.48 19.22 8.35
N TYR A 21 -5.09 18.41 7.49
CA TYR A 21 -6.18 18.84 6.62
C TYR A 21 -7.49 19.01 7.41
N PRO A 22 -8.41 19.92 6.99
CA PRO A 22 -9.74 20.04 7.57
C PRO A 22 -10.48 18.70 7.51
N LYS A 23 -11.23 18.38 8.58
CA LYS A 23 -11.98 17.10 8.70
C LYS A 23 -12.78 16.72 7.46
N PRO A 24 -13.55 17.64 6.80
CA PRO A 24 -14.32 17.29 5.60
C PRO A 24 -13.49 16.82 4.41
N LEU A 25 -12.21 17.27 4.31
CA LEU A 25 -11.31 16.96 3.22
C LEU A 25 -10.37 15.79 3.51
N GLN A 26 -10.35 15.29 4.76
CA GLN A 26 -9.46 14.19 5.14
C GLN A 26 -9.79 12.87 4.42
N GLY A 27 -11.04 12.67 4.03
CA GLY A 27 -11.44 11.51 3.23
C GLY A 27 -10.85 11.51 1.80
N LEU A 28 -10.56 12.70 1.25
CA LEU A 28 -10.01 12.87 -0.09
C LEU A 28 -8.49 13.03 -0.07
N LEU A 29 -7.95 13.82 0.87
CA LEU A 29 -6.55 14.24 0.89
C LEU A 29 -5.68 13.50 1.93
N GLY A 30 -6.28 12.63 2.75
CA GLY A 30 -5.63 12.00 3.89
C GLY A 30 -5.61 12.91 5.13
N SER A 31 -4.99 12.46 6.23
CA SER A 31 -5.06 13.15 7.51
C SER A 31 -4.21 14.44 7.59
N ALA A 32 -3.06 14.48 6.92
CA ALA A 32 -2.14 15.63 6.99
C ALA A 32 -1.12 15.62 5.85
N LEU A 33 -0.72 16.81 5.40
CA LEU A 33 0.46 17.00 4.57
C LEU A 33 1.70 16.90 5.45
N LYS A 34 2.60 15.96 5.15
CA LYS A 34 3.86 15.75 5.84
C LYS A 34 5.00 15.66 4.84
N GLN A 35 5.98 16.56 4.96
CA GLN A 35 7.10 16.64 4.04
C GLN A 35 8.40 17.00 4.75
N SER A 36 9.50 16.33 4.41
CA SER A 36 10.83 16.72 4.89
C SER A 36 11.28 18.00 4.20
N LEU A 37 11.79 18.94 4.99
CA LEU A 37 12.33 20.21 4.48
C LEU A 37 13.80 20.06 3.99
N LYS A 38 14.40 18.86 4.14
CA LYS A 38 15.78 18.55 3.71
C LYS A 38 16.81 19.59 4.16
N THR A 39 16.60 20.21 5.33
CA THR A 39 17.52 21.18 5.94
C THR A 39 17.48 21.06 7.46
N GLY A 40 18.64 21.28 8.09
CA GLY A 40 18.78 21.43 9.54
C GLY A 40 18.74 22.90 9.98
N ASP A 41 18.90 23.85 9.03
CA ASP A 41 18.91 25.27 9.27
C ASP A 41 17.51 25.81 9.45
N ALA A 42 17.31 26.66 10.47
CA ALA A 42 16.01 27.23 10.81
C ALA A 42 15.56 28.34 9.84
N THR A 43 16.49 29.06 9.26
CA THR A 43 16.19 30.17 8.32
C THR A 43 15.70 29.58 6.99
N GLN A 44 16.43 28.62 6.43
CA GLN A 44 16.00 27.90 5.24
C GLN A 44 14.67 27.13 5.47
N ALA A 45 14.49 26.55 6.67
CA ALA A 45 13.26 25.87 7.02
C ALA A 45 12.05 26.83 7.01
N LYS A 46 12.19 28.07 7.51
CA LYS A 46 11.13 29.09 7.46
C LYS A 46 10.70 29.42 6.02
N THR A 47 11.65 29.61 5.11
CA THR A 47 11.35 29.88 3.69
C THR A 47 10.59 28.72 3.05
N ARG A 48 11.07 27.48 3.22
CA ARG A 48 10.41 26.28 2.68
C ARG A 48 9.04 26.00 3.30
N VAL A 49 8.84 26.35 4.57
CA VAL A 49 7.52 26.31 5.23
C VAL A 49 6.56 27.32 4.61
N ALA A 50 7.01 28.51 4.23
CA ALA A 50 6.17 29.51 3.57
C ALA A 50 5.69 28.99 2.20
N GLU A 51 6.57 28.42 1.40
CA GLU A 51 6.23 27.80 0.11
C GLU A 51 5.22 26.64 0.27
N LEU A 52 5.45 25.76 1.24
CA LEU A 52 4.54 24.63 1.52
C LEU A 52 3.18 25.10 2.08
N ASN A 53 3.11 26.21 2.77
CA ASN A 53 1.84 26.79 3.20
C ASN A 53 1.02 27.33 2.02
N GLN A 54 1.65 27.88 0.99
CA GLN A 54 0.98 28.28 -0.26
C GLN A 54 0.43 27.05 -0.98
N THR A 55 1.29 26.03 -1.19
CA THR A 55 0.89 24.75 -1.79
C THR A 55 -0.27 24.10 -1.04
N PHE A 56 -0.22 24.07 0.29
CA PHE A 56 -1.29 23.53 1.14
C PHE A 56 -2.62 24.28 0.92
N THR A 57 -2.56 25.62 0.80
CA THR A 57 -3.76 26.42 0.56
C THR A 57 -4.35 26.17 -0.83
N THR A 58 -3.52 25.99 -1.85
CA THR A 58 -3.95 25.63 -3.22
C THR A 58 -4.62 24.27 -3.23
N ILE A 59 -4.02 23.24 -2.62
CA ILE A 59 -4.59 21.90 -2.51
C ILE A 59 -5.98 21.93 -1.85
N ILE A 60 -6.16 22.72 -0.78
CA ILE A 60 -7.46 22.86 -0.12
C ILE A 60 -8.49 23.51 -1.03
N LYS A 61 -8.13 24.58 -1.75
CA LYS A 61 -9.04 25.26 -2.67
C LYS A 61 -9.49 24.34 -3.82
N GLU A 62 -8.56 23.61 -4.39
CA GLU A 62 -8.85 22.64 -5.45
C GLU A 62 -9.74 21.50 -4.96
N ALA A 63 -9.46 20.94 -3.78
CA ALA A 63 -10.27 19.89 -3.20
C ALA A 63 -11.69 20.38 -2.83
N GLN A 64 -11.83 21.62 -2.37
CA GLN A 64 -13.15 22.23 -2.12
C GLN A 64 -13.92 22.49 -3.39
N ALA A 65 -13.27 22.98 -4.46
CA ALA A 65 -13.88 23.18 -5.77
C ALA A 65 -14.36 21.84 -6.36
N HIS A 66 -13.56 20.79 -6.22
CA HIS A 66 -13.94 19.44 -6.66
C HIS A 66 -15.12 18.87 -5.86
N ALA A 67 -15.17 19.11 -4.55
CA ALA A 67 -16.29 18.69 -3.70
C ALA A 67 -17.59 19.44 -4.04
N LEU A 68 -17.50 20.72 -4.41
CA LEU A 68 -18.65 21.53 -4.85
C LEU A 68 -19.12 21.12 -6.26
N ALA A 69 -18.22 20.78 -7.17
CA ALA A 69 -18.56 20.32 -8.51
C ALA A 69 -19.30 18.97 -8.49
N THR A 70 -18.96 18.08 -7.56
CA THR A 70 -19.64 16.79 -7.37
C THR A 70 -21.00 16.91 -6.65
N SER A 71 -21.27 18.01 -5.96
CA SER A 71 -22.56 18.26 -5.29
C SER A 71 -23.64 18.89 -6.19
N ASN A 72 -23.26 19.41 -7.36
CA ASN A 72 -24.17 20.13 -8.26
C ASN A 72 -24.83 19.28 -9.36
N THR A 73 -24.71 17.95 -9.31
CA THR A 73 -25.36 17.05 -10.27
C THR A 73 -26.40 16.18 -9.58
N ALA A 74 -27.46 16.80 -9.05
CA ALA A 74 -28.68 16.09 -8.68
C ALA A 74 -29.91 16.95 -9.01
N PRO A 75 -30.83 16.49 -9.87
CA PRO A 75 -32.10 17.18 -10.05
C PRO A 75 -33.01 16.95 -8.84
N ALA A 76 -33.60 18.03 -8.38
CA ALA A 76 -34.62 18.06 -7.33
C ALA A 76 -35.90 17.35 -7.80
N THR A 77 -36.42 16.43 -6.97
CA THR A 77 -37.88 16.22 -6.86
C THR A 77 -38.17 15.76 -5.42
N ALA A 78 -39.04 16.54 -4.79
CA ALA A 78 -39.51 16.35 -3.43
C ALA A 78 -40.52 15.22 -3.33
N ALA A 79 -40.42 14.44 -2.24
CA ALA A 79 -41.58 13.89 -1.51
C ALA A 79 -41.12 13.37 -0.14
N GLN A 80 -41.79 13.87 0.91
CA GLN A 80 -41.60 13.52 2.30
C GLN A 80 -42.23 12.15 2.57
N GLY A 81 -41.49 11.26 3.25
CA GLY A 81 -41.98 10.00 3.85
C GLY A 81 -41.01 9.51 4.92
N PRO A 82 -41.42 8.66 5.90
CA PRO A 82 -40.73 8.52 7.18
C PRO A 82 -39.33 7.93 7.09
N ARG A 83 -38.46 8.45 7.95
CA ARG A 83 -37.04 8.06 8.07
C ARG A 83 -36.89 6.60 8.49
N LEU A 84 -36.63 5.73 7.51
CA LEU A 84 -35.95 4.47 7.73
C LEU A 84 -34.47 4.70 7.41
N ALA A 85 -33.60 4.18 8.25
CA ALA A 85 -32.14 4.24 8.06
C ALA A 85 -31.77 3.53 6.77
N VAL A 86 -31.71 4.29 5.67
CA VAL A 86 -31.30 3.78 4.37
C VAL A 86 -29.78 3.92 4.29
N GLY A 87 -29.10 2.80 4.41
CA GLY A 87 -27.71 2.69 3.97
C GLY A 87 -27.60 3.29 2.57
N ARG A 88 -26.58 4.10 2.32
CA ARG A 88 -26.32 4.73 1.02
C ARG A 88 -26.40 3.71 -0.09
N PRO A 89 -27.19 3.90 -1.15
CA PRO A 89 -27.15 3.03 -2.30
C PRO A 89 -25.75 3.16 -2.92
N ARG A 90 -24.88 2.20 -2.68
CA ARG A 90 -23.74 1.97 -3.55
C ARG A 90 -24.35 1.53 -4.89
N TYR A 91 -24.34 2.40 -5.88
CA TYR A 91 -24.44 1.96 -7.27
C TYR A 91 -23.17 1.15 -7.56
N GLN A 92 -23.15 -0.08 -7.08
CA GLN A 92 -22.26 -1.08 -7.62
C GLN A 92 -22.83 -1.41 -9.01
N ARG A 93 -22.17 -0.95 -10.08
CA ARG A 93 -22.20 -1.72 -11.33
C ARG A 93 -22.01 -3.15 -10.90
N ALA A 94 -22.88 -4.06 -11.34
CA ALA A 94 -22.66 -5.49 -11.14
C ALA A 94 -21.27 -5.79 -11.70
N ARG A 95 -20.24 -5.77 -10.84
CA ARG A 95 -18.90 -6.16 -11.22
C ARG A 95 -18.93 -7.67 -11.33
N LEU A 96 -18.48 -8.17 -12.45
CA LEU A 96 -18.26 -9.59 -12.58
C LEU A 96 -17.23 -10.00 -11.51
N VAL A 97 -17.48 -11.13 -10.86
CA VAL A 97 -16.59 -11.69 -9.84
C VAL A 97 -15.20 -11.86 -10.46
N GLY A 98 -14.16 -11.35 -9.78
CA GLY A 98 -12.77 -11.51 -10.22
C GLY A 98 -12.23 -10.44 -11.18
N GLU A 99 -13.01 -9.44 -11.58
CA GLU A 99 -12.52 -8.35 -12.48
C GLU A 99 -11.66 -7.30 -11.77
N ARG A 100 -11.70 -7.26 -10.44
CA ARG A 100 -10.91 -6.27 -9.70
C ARG A 100 -9.42 -6.59 -9.78
N LEU A 101 -8.62 -5.52 -9.93
CA LEU A 101 -7.18 -5.67 -10.00
C LEU A 101 -6.59 -6.10 -8.65
N VAL A 102 -5.57 -6.95 -8.71
CA VAL A 102 -4.80 -7.37 -7.52
C VAL A 102 -4.29 -6.17 -6.72
N ALA A 103 -3.84 -5.10 -7.38
CA ALA A 103 -3.37 -3.89 -6.71
C ALA A 103 -4.49 -3.17 -5.92
N GLU A 104 -5.70 -3.08 -6.46
CA GLU A 104 -6.85 -2.46 -5.78
C GLU A 104 -7.27 -3.27 -4.54
N LEU A 105 -7.36 -4.59 -4.69
CA LEU A 105 -7.71 -5.49 -3.59
C LEU A 105 -6.64 -5.51 -2.51
N ALA A 106 -5.36 -5.47 -2.89
CA ALA A 106 -4.26 -5.39 -1.93
C ALA A 106 -4.31 -4.11 -1.09
N LEU A 107 -4.70 -2.96 -1.68
CA LEU A 107 -4.90 -1.72 -0.94
C LEU A 107 -6.06 -1.82 0.05
N ALA A 108 -7.19 -2.42 -0.36
CA ALA A 108 -8.34 -2.64 0.52
C ALA A 108 -7.99 -3.56 1.71
N TYR A 109 -7.31 -4.68 1.44
CA TYR A 109 -6.83 -5.62 2.46
C TYR A 109 -5.84 -4.96 3.43
N LEU A 110 -4.91 -4.14 2.92
CA LEU A 110 -3.96 -3.42 3.76
C LEU A 110 -4.64 -2.36 4.64
N ALA A 111 -5.69 -1.70 4.15
CA ALA A 111 -6.45 -0.75 4.95
C ALA A 111 -7.12 -1.45 6.14
N GLU A 112 -7.80 -2.57 5.91
CA GLU A 112 -8.45 -3.37 6.95
C GLU A 112 -7.45 -3.96 7.95
N THR A 113 -6.37 -4.56 7.45
CA THR A 113 -5.36 -5.20 8.31
C THR A 113 -4.55 -4.19 9.12
N SER A 114 -4.46 -2.92 8.69
CA SER A 114 -3.74 -1.86 9.42
C SER A 114 -4.34 -1.56 10.80
N GLU A 115 -5.66 -1.75 10.96
CA GLU A 115 -6.37 -1.52 12.21
C GLU A 115 -6.27 -2.74 13.15
N ARG A 116 -6.09 -3.93 12.60
CA ARG A 116 -6.16 -5.20 13.32
C ARG A 116 -4.79 -5.77 13.70
N LEU A 117 -3.76 -5.50 12.89
CA LEU A 117 -2.43 -6.09 13.09
C LEU A 117 -1.48 -5.19 13.89
N ARG A 118 -0.62 -5.84 14.68
CA ARG A 118 0.52 -5.15 15.31
C ARG A 118 1.44 -4.54 14.24
N PRO A 119 2.11 -3.39 14.53
CA PRO A 119 2.92 -2.68 13.53
C PRO A 119 3.99 -3.53 12.83
N GLY A 120 4.62 -4.48 13.55
CA GLY A 120 5.61 -5.40 12.99
C GLY A 120 5.00 -6.39 12.00
N SER A 121 3.86 -6.97 12.35
CA SER A 121 3.12 -7.89 11.47
C SER A 121 2.60 -7.18 10.24
N TYR A 122 2.02 -5.99 10.41
CA TYR A 122 1.56 -5.16 9.29
C TYR A 122 2.68 -4.81 8.30
N LYS A 123 3.89 -4.45 8.79
CA LYS A 123 5.04 -4.20 7.92
C LYS A 123 5.39 -5.43 7.06
N SER A 124 5.29 -6.62 7.65
CA SER A 124 5.58 -7.87 6.96
C SER A 124 4.54 -8.17 5.86
N VAL A 125 3.25 -8.02 6.16
CA VAL A 125 2.15 -8.17 5.19
C VAL A 125 2.30 -7.16 4.05
N ARG A 126 2.51 -5.88 4.39
CA ARG A 126 2.71 -4.82 3.40
C ARG A 126 3.91 -5.09 2.50
N PHE A 127 4.99 -5.66 3.05
CA PHE A 127 6.15 -6.05 2.25
C PHE A 127 5.80 -7.17 1.26
N ALA A 128 5.16 -8.26 1.72
CA ALA A 128 4.73 -9.36 0.86
C ALA A 128 3.80 -8.88 -0.27
N LEU A 129 2.79 -8.07 0.07
CA LEU A 129 1.87 -7.53 -0.92
C LEU A 129 2.52 -6.52 -1.87
N SER A 130 3.53 -5.77 -1.44
CA SER A 130 4.29 -4.90 -2.36
C SER A 130 5.06 -5.69 -3.41
N LEU A 131 5.56 -6.87 -3.08
CA LEU A 131 6.17 -7.79 -4.05
C LEU A 131 5.14 -8.35 -5.02
N LEU A 132 4.00 -8.81 -4.49
CA LEU A 132 2.90 -9.34 -5.30
C LEU A 132 2.38 -8.30 -6.29
N THR A 133 2.05 -7.11 -5.82
CA THR A 133 1.49 -6.05 -6.65
C THR A 133 2.47 -5.47 -7.65
N SER A 134 3.77 -5.49 -7.37
CA SER A 134 4.80 -5.07 -8.34
C SER A 134 4.88 -5.99 -9.55
N HIS A 135 4.48 -7.26 -9.41
CA HIS A 135 4.51 -8.25 -10.48
C HIS A 135 3.13 -8.50 -11.10
N LEU A 136 2.13 -8.74 -10.27
CA LEU A 136 0.78 -9.14 -10.69
C LEU A 136 -0.28 -8.05 -10.43
N GLY A 137 0.11 -6.84 -10.02
CA GLY A 137 -0.84 -5.81 -9.62
C GLY A 137 -1.82 -5.35 -10.69
N LYS A 138 -1.44 -5.48 -11.96
CA LYS A 138 -2.28 -5.13 -13.13
C LYS A 138 -3.19 -6.26 -13.61
N HIS A 139 -3.03 -7.45 -13.07
CA HIS A 139 -3.89 -8.59 -13.39
C HIS A 139 -5.22 -8.48 -12.63
N ALA A 140 -6.31 -8.94 -13.25
CA ALA A 140 -7.55 -9.18 -12.54
C ALA A 140 -7.35 -10.35 -11.57
N VAL A 141 -7.94 -10.28 -10.38
CA VAL A 141 -7.72 -11.33 -9.35
C VAL A 141 -8.25 -12.68 -9.83
N GLY A 142 -9.33 -12.69 -10.63
CA GLY A 142 -9.91 -13.90 -11.21
C GLY A 142 -9.01 -14.62 -12.22
N ASP A 143 -8.03 -13.90 -12.81
CA ASP A 143 -7.07 -14.48 -13.76
C ASP A 143 -5.89 -15.17 -13.07
N LEU A 144 -5.78 -15.03 -11.75
CA LEU A 144 -4.70 -15.65 -10.99
C LEU A 144 -4.83 -17.18 -11.00
N SER A 145 -3.74 -17.84 -11.38
CA SER A 145 -3.64 -19.29 -11.49
C SER A 145 -2.49 -19.83 -10.65
N LEU A 146 -2.45 -21.13 -10.50
CA LEU A 146 -1.33 -21.83 -9.86
C LEU A 146 0.02 -21.56 -10.57
N SER A 147 0.01 -21.32 -11.89
CA SER A 147 1.23 -20.99 -12.64
C SER A 147 1.81 -19.65 -12.21
N HIS A 148 0.98 -18.62 -12.05
CA HIS A 148 1.41 -17.32 -11.50
C HIS A 148 2.00 -17.48 -10.08
N GLY A 149 1.42 -18.34 -9.26
CA GLY A 149 1.94 -18.62 -7.92
C GLY A 149 3.31 -19.33 -7.96
N LYS A 150 3.52 -20.28 -8.87
CA LYS A 150 4.82 -20.92 -9.05
C LYS A 150 5.88 -19.94 -9.54
N GLU A 151 5.53 -19.04 -10.44
CA GLU A 151 6.41 -17.98 -10.94
C GLU A 151 6.83 -17.02 -9.80
N VAL A 152 5.88 -16.52 -9.05
CA VAL A 152 6.14 -15.65 -7.87
C VAL A 152 7.02 -16.37 -6.85
N LEU A 153 6.75 -17.66 -6.58
CA LEU A 153 7.59 -18.47 -5.70
C LEU A 153 9.02 -18.61 -6.25
N GLY A 154 9.18 -18.82 -7.55
CA GLY A 154 10.49 -18.84 -8.21
C GLY A 154 11.30 -17.57 -7.95
N TYR A 155 10.69 -16.40 -8.08
CA TYR A 155 11.34 -15.15 -7.75
C TYR A 155 11.64 -14.99 -6.25
N ILE A 156 10.70 -15.36 -5.37
CA ILE A 156 10.90 -15.28 -3.91
C ILE A 156 12.10 -16.14 -3.46
N THR A 157 12.31 -17.31 -4.04
CA THR A 157 13.44 -18.19 -3.70
C THR A 157 14.79 -17.62 -4.10
N GLN A 158 14.83 -16.70 -5.06
CA GLN A 158 16.04 -16.03 -5.54
C GLN A 158 16.36 -14.73 -4.78
N LEU A 159 15.42 -14.20 -3.96
CA LEU A 159 15.61 -12.93 -3.28
C LEU A 159 16.74 -12.97 -2.25
N SER A 160 17.61 -11.96 -2.28
CA SER A 160 18.62 -11.71 -1.26
C SER A 160 18.04 -10.92 -0.07
N PRO A 161 18.48 -11.18 1.19
CA PRO A 161 18.04 -10.42 2.36
C PRO A 161 18.41 -8.93 2.29
N ASN A 162 19.41 -8.56 1.49
CA ASN A 162 19.92 -7.20 1.39
C ASN A 162 19.45 -6.44 0.14
N VAL A 163 18.71 -7.09 -0.77
CA VAL A 163 18.39 -6.53 -2.09
C VAL A 163 17.75 -5.12 -2.04
N ARG A 164 16.90 -4.83 -1.04
CA ARG A 164 16.30 -3.49 -0.87
C ARG A 164 17.20 -2.46 -0.17
N LYS A 165 18.34 -2.85 0.34
CA LYS A 165 19.33 -1.93 0.90
C LYS A 165 20.14 -1.23 -0.20
N TYR A 166 20.23 -1.84 -1.37
CA TYR A 166 20.87 -1.23 -2.53
C TYR A 166 19.98 -0.13 -3.13
N ARG A 167 20.62 0.93 -3.63
CA ARG A 167 19.92 2.09 -4.23
C ARG A 167 18.99 1.66 -5.37
N GLN A 168 19.44 0.72 -6.18
CA GLN A 168 18.69 0.17 -7.33
C GLN A 168 17.48 -0.69 -6.91
N GLY A 169 17.48 -1.27 -5.71
CA GLY A 169 16.38 -2.13 -5.23
C GLY A 169 15.24 -1.40 -4.53
N LYS A 170 15.30 -0.06 -4.37
CA LYS A 170 14.28 0.68 -3.60
C LYS A 170 12.90 0.68 -4.24
N ASP A 171 12.85 0.87 -5.56
CA ASP A 171 11.62 1.00 -6.34
C ASP A 171 11.45 -0.15 -7.35
N ALA A 172 12.35 -1.16 -7.30
CA ALA A 172 12.35 -2.30 -8.20
C ALA A 172 11.19 -3.27 -7.91
N GLY A 173 10.63 -3.85 -8.97
CA GLY A 173 9.62 -4.90 -8.89
C GLY A 173 10.20 -6.25 -8.46
N LEU A 174 9.32 -7.25 -8.26
CA LEU A 174 9.73 -8.59 -7.78
C LEU A 174 10.75 -9.26 -8.73
N ALA A 175 10.51 -9.21 -10.04
CA ALA A 175 11.39 -9.80 -11.03
C ALA A 175 12.76 -9.11 -11.07
N ASP A 176 12.78 -7.76 -11.02
CA ASP A 176 14.02 -6.98 -10.99
C ASP A 176 14.82 -7.25 -9.71
N LEU A 177 14.13 -7.36 -8.56
CA LEU A 177 14.75 -7.70 -7.28
C LEU A 177 15.37 -9.10 -7.30
N ALA A 178 14.74 -10.07 -7.96
CA ALA A 178 15.28 -11.40 -8.14
C ALA A 178 16.54 -11.36 -9.03
N GLY A 179 16.51 -10.63 -10.14
CA GLY A 179 17.65 -10.43 -11.02
C GLY A 179 18.85 -9.76 -10.30
N LEU A 180 18.60 -8.70 -9.53
CA LEU A 180 19.64 -8.04 -8.72
C LEU A 180 20.20 -8.96 -7.64
N SER A 181 19.38 -9.85 -7.09
CA SER A 181 19.81 -10.80 -6.06
C SER A 181 20.72 -11.89 -6.63
N VAL A 182 20.44 -12.38 -7.83
CA VAL A 182 21.30 -13.35 -8.52
C VAL A 182 22.66 -12.75 -8.87
N ALA A 183 22.69 -11.47 -9.22
CA ALA A 183 23.93 -10.75 -9.54
C ALA A 183 24.80 -10.43 -8.31
N SER A 184 24.22 -10.43 -7.11
CA SER A 184 24.87 -10.05 -5.85
C SER A 184 25.09 -11.22 -4.88
N GLU A 185 26.05 -12.10 -5.15
CA GLU A 185 26.64 -13.05 -4.17
C GLU A 185 25.90 -14.33 -3.79
N GLY A 186 24.78 -14.68 -4.40
CA GLY A 186 24.16 -16.00 -4.17
C GLY A 186 23.57 -16.31 -2.80
N ILE A 187 23.55 -15.33 -1.88
CA ILE A 187 22.89 -15.46 -0.57
C ILE A 187 21.40 -15.19 -0.74
N THR A 188 20.59 -16.24 -0.60
CA THR A 188 19.13 -16.14 -0.68
C THR A 188 18.49 -15.99 0.69
N LEU A 189 17.24 -15.50 0.71
CA LEU A 189 16.42 -15.47 1.93
C LEU A 189 16.31 -16.86 2.56
N ALA A 190 16.32 -16.90 3.90
CA ALA A 190 16.09 -18.16 4.63
C ALA A 190 14.72 -18.77 4.23
N PRO A 191 14.61 -20.12 4.10
CA PRO A 191 13.37 -20.79 3.70
C PRO A 191 12.15 -20.38 4.55
N GLN A 192 12.33 -20.19 5.86
CA GLN A 192 11.29 -19.72 6.77
C GLN A 192 10.77 -18.31 6.37
N THR A 193 11.65 -17.41 5.91
CA THR A 193 11.26 -16.07 5.45
C THR A 193 10.52 -16.15 4.12
N GLN A 194 10.97 -16.99 3.20
CA GLN A 194 10.30 -17.26 1.93
C GLN A 194 8.89 -17.83 2.18
N ALA A 195 8.78 -18.84 3.06
CA ALA A 195 7.49 -19.44 3.43
C ALA A 195 6.55 -18.41 4.07
N ARG A 196 7.06 -17.51 4.91
CA ARG A 196 6.26 -16.44 5.52
C ARG A 196 5.75 -15.44 4.48
N ILE A 197 6.55 -15.06 3.51
CA ILE A 197 6.13 -14.16 2.41
C ILE A 197 5.01 -14.83 1.60
N LEU A 198 5.21 -16.08 1.19
CA LEU A 198 4.21 -16.84 0.44
C LEU A 198 2.91 -17.00 1.23
N LYS A 199 3.00 -17.34 2.53
CA LYS A 199 1.83 -17.46 3.41
C LYS A 199 1.02 -16.16 3.49
N GLN A 200 1.68 -15.00 3.57
CA GLN A 200 1.00 -13.72 3.61
C GLN A 200 0.28 -13.38 2.30
N MET A 201 0.86 -13.77 1.16
CA MET A 201 0.20 -13.63 -0.14
C MET A 201 -1.01 -14.58 -0.25
N SER A 202 -0.87 -15.83 0.22
CA SER A 202 -1.99 -16.79 0.27
C SER A 202 -3.12 -16.30 1.17
N GLN A 203 -2.83 -15.74 2.36
CA GLN A 203 -3.83 -15.15 3.25
C GLN A 203 -4.58 -13.97 2.62
N PHE A 204 -3.92 -13.19 1.78
CA PHE A 204 -4.59 -12.15 0.99
C PHE A 204 -5.55 -12.77 -0.04
N LEU A 205 -5.17 -13.86 -0.71
CA LEU A 205 -6.06 -14.55 -1.64
C LEU A 205 -7.24 -15.23 -0.91
N ASP A 206 -7.02 -15.78 0.29
CA ASP A 206 -8.09 -16.29 1.15
C ASP A 206 -9.08 -15.19 1.53
N TRP A 207 -8.59 -13.99 1.81
CA TRP A 207 -9.44 -12.82 2.04
C TRP A 207 -10.22 -12.44 0.78
N CYS A 208 -9.61 -12.50 -0.41
CA CYS A 208 -10.33 -12.29 -1.69
C CYS A 208 -11.43 -13.32 -1.92
N VAL A 209 -11.26 -14.56 -1.45
CA VAL A 209 -12.32 -15.58 -1.46
C VAL A 209 -13.45 -15.17 -0.49
N GLY A 210 -13.10 -14.70 0.71
CA GLY A 210 -14.07 -14.20 1.69
C GLY A 210 -14.88 -12.99 1.21
N GLU A 211 -14.25 -12.12 0.41
CA GLU A 211 -14.91 -10.97 -0.24
C GLU A 211 -15.74 -11.34 -1.48
N GLY A 212 -15.72 -12.61 -1.89
CA GLY A 212 -16.43 -13.09 -3.06
C GLY A 212 -15.78 -12.71 -4.40
N GLU A 213 -14.53 -12.26 -4.38
CA GLU A 213 -13.76 -11.91 -5.59
C GLU A 213 -13.07 -13.14 -6.22
N LEU A 214 -12.92 -14.22 -5.48
CA LEU A 214 -12.41 -15.52 -5.93
C LEU A 214 -13.34 -16.64 -5.46
N GLY A 215 -13.47 -17.69 -6.27
CA GLY A 215 -14.17 -18.90 -5.84
C GLY A 215 -13.34 -19.79 -4.90
N THR A 216 -12.04 -19.89 -5.15
CA THR A 216 -11.07 -20.65 -4.36
C THR A 216 -9.71 -20.00 -4.44
N ASN A 217 -8.87 -20.22 -3.42
CA ASN A 217 -7.48 -19.74 -3.44
C ASN A 217 -6.62 -20.60 -4.37
N PRO A 218 -6.14 -20.07 -5.51
CA PRO A 218 -5.35 -20.84 -6.46
C PRO A 218 -3.95 -21.23 -5.95
N TRP A 219 -3.51 -20.64 -4.83
CA TRP A 219 -2.18 -20.86 -4.25
C TRP A 219 -2.19 -21.66 -2.94
N GLU A 220 -3.33 -22.20 -2.53
CA GLU A 220 -3.46 -22.97 -1.29
C GLU A 220 -2.47 -24.16 -1.20
N ALA A 221 -2.24 -24.84 -2.32
CA ALA A 221 -1.33 -25.98 -2.41
C ALA A 221 0.16 -25.60 -2.52
N LEU A 222 0.49 -24.31 -2.68
CA LEU A 222 1.88 -23.87 -2.84
C LEU A 222 2.64 -23.93 -1.51
N LYS A 223 3.80 -24.57 -1.53
CA LYS A 223 4.71 -24.66 -0.39
C LYS A 223 6.14 -24.35 -0.85
N VAL A 224 6.90 -23.69 0.00
CA VAL A 224 8.35 -23.57 -0.17
C VAL A 224 8.94 -24.96 0.09
N LYS A 225 9.74 -25.48 -0.85
CA LYS A 225 10.46 -26.74 -0.64
C LYS A 225 11.52 -26.50 0.44
N ASP A 226 11.51 -27.32 1.49
CA ASP A 226 12.59 -27.33 2.46
C ASP A 226 13.88 -27.71 1.72
N ARG A 227 14.96 -26.99 2.01
CA ARG A 227 16.28 -27.38 1.51
C ARG A 227 16.59 -28.71 2.16
N PRO A 228 16.99 -29.75 1.41
CA PRO A 228 17.44 -30.98 2.02
C PRO A 228 18.56 -30.64 3.01
N GLU A 229 18.44 -31.07 4.26
CA GLU A 229 19.52 -30.99 5.21
C GLU A 229 20.73 -31.73 4.64
N VAL A 230 21.76 -30.97 4.27
CA VAL A 230 23.06 -31.56 3.96
C VAL A 230 23.65 -31.91 5.32
N HIS A 231 23.48 -33.18 5.73
CA HIS A 231 24.24 -33.69 6.87
C HIS A 231 25.72 -33.70 6.47
N PRO A 232 26.59 -32.93 7.14
CA PRO A 232 28.02 -33.08 6.95
C PRO A 232 28.41 -34.46 7.48
N HIS A 233 29.02 -35.25 6.62
CA HIS A 233 29.69 -36.49 7.00
C HIS A 233 30.99 -36.21 7.76
#